data_486472e6295aa079cf9fe3e8ee7cdb08
#
_entry.id   486472e6295aa079cf9fe3e8ee7cdb08
#
_cell.length_a   1.000
_cell.length_b   1.000
_cell.length_c   1.000
_cell.angle_alpha   90.00
_cell.angle_beta   90.00
_cell.angle_gamma   90.00
#
_symmetry.space_group_name_H-M   'P 1'
#
loop_
_entity.id
_entity.type
_entity.pdbx_description
1 polymer ?
#
loop_
_entity_poly.entity_id
_entity_poly.type
_entity_poly.pdbx_seq_one_letter_code
_entity_poly.pdbx_strand_id
1 'polypeptide(L)'
;LALVGAAEGCDLLAFWERYKGKIKRSQPAAAPTGEFEWEPEDMTEDTIKRRARGLDRAFDILDFLKEIGQPLRPNEIASGIGSPKSTIYELVASLLERRILEPVGKEGHVYLGRQLYFLGQAHLRHFDLSREADHALQEIVSQTRETAQMCLLNGRKYTVALMKEGERHFRISSDIGENAPIPWTASGRLLLAHLSDQQIVDLIDPDDFILPDGERLPLEQFLEEIRQAAIDGFFSFDSVADTFTHCFAAPVKDPNGVAIATLCIVAPRADAKNNYNDYRRVLIDSANSLARRINE
;
A
#
# COMPACT_ATOMS: atom_id res chain seq x y z
N LEU A 1 -36.22 1.08 -33.39
CA LEU A 1 -35.90 1.11 -34.84
C LEU A 1 -34.54 1.73 -35.05
N ALA A 2 -33.75 1.03 -35.85
CA ALA A 2 -32.47 1.41 -36.46
C ALA A 2 -31.19 1.08 -35.66
N LEU A 3 -30.67 -0.07 -36.01
CA LEU A 3 -29.24 -0.42 -36.08
C LEU A 3 -28.47 0.61 -36.90
N VAL A 4 -27.35 1.12 -36.38
CA VAL A 4 -26.21 1.51 -37.21
C VAL A 4 -24.91 1.30 -36.40
N GLY A 5 -23.99 0.54 -36.98
CA GLY A 5 -22.55 0.69 -36.85
C GLY A 5 -21.85 -0.21 -35.84
N ALA A 6 -21.73 -1.49 -36.18
CA ALA A 6 -20.59 -2.29 -35.71
C ALA A 6 -19.34 -1.80 -36.47
N ALA A 7 -18.42 -1.15 -35.79
CA ALA A 7 -17.09 -0.85 -36.29
C ALA A 7 -16.04 -1.40 -35.32
N GLU A 8 -15.32 -2.40 -35.78
CA GLU A 8 -13.91 -2.74 -35.52
C GLU A 8 -13.35 -2.32 -34.14
N GLY A 9 -13.70 -3.05 -33.09
CA GLY A 9 -13.17 -2.88 -31.75
C GLY A 9 -13.13 -4.18 -30.97
N CYS A 10 -12.74 -5.28 -31.60
CA CYS A 10 -12.86 -6.59 -30.96
C CYS A 10 -11.63 -7.49 -31.12
N ASP A 11 -10.44 -6.90 -31.02
CA ASP A 11 -9.22 -7.73 -31.06
C ASP A 11 -9.01 -8.54 -29.77
N LEU A 12 -9.43 -8.03 -28.63
CA LEU A 12 -9.31 -8.72 -27.32
C LEU A 12 -10.26 -9.91 -27.21
N LEU A 13 -11.49 -9.82 -27.70
CA LEU A 13 -12.43 -10.93 -27.72
C LEU A 13 -12.04 -12.00 -28.73
N ALA A 14 -11.57 -11.60 -29.92
CA ALA A 14 -11.06 -12.50 -30.93
C ALA A 14 -9.73 -13.15 -30.50
N PHE A 15 -8.88 -12.41 -29.79
CA PHE A 15 -7.67 -12.92 -29.13
C PHE A 15 -8.04 -13.94 -28.04
N TRP A 16 -9.01 -13.62 -27.18
CA TRP A 16 -9.53 -14.51 -26.14
C TRP A 16 -10.09 -15.83 -26.69
N GLU A 17 -10.94 -15.78 -27.72
CA GLU A 17 -11.49 -16.98 -28.34
C GLU A 17 -10.39 -17.85 -28.99
N ARG A 18 -9.35 -17.26 -29.55
CA ARG A 18 -8.20 -17.96 -30.14
C ARG A 18 -7.31 -18.67 -29.11
N TYR A 19 -7.22 -18.16 -27.89
CA TYR A 19 -6.41 -18.70 -26.78
C TYR A 19 -7.18 -19.67 -25.87
N LYS A 20 -8.49 -19.55 -25.78
CA LYS A 20 -9.37 -20.41 -24.94
C LYS A 20 -9.22 -21.92 -25.21
N GLY A 21 -8.84 -22.30 -26.41
CA GLY A 21 -8.67 -23.70 -26.82
C GLY A 21 -7.34 -24.34 -26.41
N LYS A 22 -6.36 -23.58 -25.89
CA LYS A 22 -5.01 -24.07 -25.57
C LYS A 22 -4.76 -24.30 -24.07
N ILE A 23 -5.66 -23.91 -23.19
CA ILE A 23 -5.50 -24.11 -21.75
C ILE A 23 -6.20 -25.40 -21.35
N LYS A 24 -5.44 -26.48 -21.18
CA LYS A 24 -5.93 -27.71 -20.54
C LYS A 24 -6.26 -27.40 -19.08
N ARG A 25 -7.55 -27.43 -18.71
CA ARG A 25 -8.00 -27.40 -17.33
C ARG A 25 -7.51 -28.67 -16.63
N SER A 26 -6.59 -28.56 -15.70
CA SER A 26 -6.43 -29.56 -14.65
C SER A 26 -7.63 -29.43 -13.69
N GLN A 27 -8.31 -30.55 -13.43
CA GLN A 27 -9.39 -30.61 -12.46
C GLN A 27 -8.87 -30.22 -11.06
N PRO A 28 -9.67 -29.55 -10.21
CA PRO A 28 -9.25 -29.27 -8.84
C PRO A 28 -9.10 -30.58 -8.09
N ALA A 29 -7.88 -30.87 -7.68
CA ALA A 29 -7.59 -31.96 -6.76
C ALA A 29 -8.17 -31.61 -5.37
N ALA A 30 -8.69 -32.63 -4.66
CA ALA A 30 -9.13 -32.48 -3.29
C ALA A 30 -7.98 -31.96 -2.41
N ALA A 31 -8.29 -31.09 -1.45
CA ALA A 31 -7.30 -30.53 -0.55
C ALA A 31 -6.50 -31.65 0.17
N PRO A 32 -5.16 -31.63 0.12
CA PRO A 32 -4.37 -32.62 0.81
C PRO A 32 -4.41 -32.37 2.33
N THR A 33 -4.83 -33.39 3.09
CA THR A 33 -4.66 -33.48 4.54
C THR A 33 -3.29 -34.12 4.83
N GLY A 34 -2.22 -33.34 4.76
CA GLY A 34 -0.87 -33.77 5.05
C GLY A 34 0.08 -32.60 5.01
N GLU A 35 1.19 -32.70 5.72
CA GLU A 35 2.27 -31.74 5.66
C GLU A 35 2.72 -31.58 4.21
N PHE A 36 2.60 -30.36 3.67
CA PHE A 36 2.94 -30.05 2.29
C PHE A 36 4.45 -29.84 2.21
N GLU A 37 5.20 -30.92 1.94
CA GLU A 37 6.60 -30.80 1.48
C GLU A 37 6.59 -30.39 0.00
N TRP A 38 7.04 -29.19 -0.28
CA TRP A 38 7.22 -28.68 -1.63
C TRP A 38 8.55 -29.21 -2.18
N GLU A 39 8.53 -30.27 -2.98
CA GLU A 39 9.67 -30.68 -3.78
C GLU A 39 9.64 -29.95 -5.15
N PRO A 40 10.66 -29.16 -5.49
CA PRO A 40 10.75 -28.56 -6.82
C PRO A 40 11.07 -29.67 -7.85
N GLU A 41 10.05 -30.11 -8.60
CA GLU A 41 10.28 -30.94 -9.78
C GLU A 41 11.28 -30.24 -10.71
N ASP A 42 12.21 -31.04 -11.28
CA ASP A 42 13.31 -30.71 -12.21
C ASP A 42 13.07 -29.49 -13.15
N MET A 43 13.14 -28.29 -12.60
CA MET A 43 13.15 -27.07 -13.39
C MET A 43 14.60 -26.60 -13.57
N THR A 44 15.03 -26.51 -14.84
CA THR A 44 16.33 -25.91 -15.16
C THR A 44 16.38 -24.46 -14.66
N GLU A 45 17.56 -24.00 -14.28
CA GLU A 45 17.80 -22.63 -13.79
C GLU A 45 17.28 -21.55 -14.75
N ASP A 46 17.33 -21.82 -16.07
CA ASP A 46 16.78 -20.94 -17.10
C ASP A 46 15.24 -20.87 -17.08
N THR A 47 14.58 -21.98 -16.76
CA THR A 47 13.10 -22.01 -16.63
C THR A 47 12.63 -21.26 -15.40
N ILE A 48 13.37 -21.38 -14.30
CA ILE A 48 13.10 -20.62 -13.06
C ILE A 48 13.27 -19.12 -13.31
N LYS A 49 14.39 -18.71 -13.92
CA LYS A 49 14.67 -17.31 -14.28
C LYS A 49 13.64 -16.73 -15.27
N ARG A 50 13.12 -17.53 -16.18
CA ARG A 50 12.10 -17.10 -17.15
C ARG A 50 10.73 -16.94 -16.50
N ARG A 51 10.34 -17.84 -15.57
CA ARG A 51 9.09 -17.76 -14.81
C ARG A 51 9.12 -16.59 -13.82
N ALA A 52 10.24 -16.37 -13.12
CA ALA A 52 10.44 -15.22 -12.26
C ALA A 52 10.23 -13.91 -13.03
N ARG A 53 10.88 -13.73 -14.19
CA ARG A 53 10.71 -12.54 -15.04
C ARG A 53 9.27 -12.33 -15.53
N GLY A 54 8.49 -13.40 -15.72
CA GLY A 54 7.07 -13.32 -16.08
C GLY A 54 6.21 -12.85 -14.91
N LEU A 55 6.51 -13.32 -13.70
CA LEU A 55 5.82 -12.91 -12.48
C LEU A 55 6.13 -11.45 -12.13
N ASP A 56 7.41 -11.05 -12.20
CA ASP A 56 7.84 -9.67 -11.95
C ASP A 56 7.07 -8.71 -12.86
N ARG A 57 7.00 -9.01 -14.16
CA ARG A 57 6.24 -8.19 -15.11
C ARG A 57 4.74 -8.16 -14.85
N ALA A 58 4.17 -9.23 -14.30
CA ALA A 58 2.77 -9.22 -13.92
C ALA A 58 2.52 -8.25 -12.75
N PHE A 59 3.44 -8.19 -11.79
CA PHE A 59 3.40 -7.17 -10.72
C PHE A 59 3.64 -5.77 -11.27
N ASP A 60 4.61 -5.57 -12.16
CA ASP A 60 4.85 -4.28 -12.83
C ASP A 60 3.58 -3.73 -13.48
N ILE A 61 2.77 -4.60 -14.12
CA ILE A 61 1.47 -4.20 -14.71
C ILE A 61 0.51 -3.71 -13.64
N LEU A 62 0.40 -4.41 -12.50
CA LEU A 62 -0.52 -4.06 -11.43
C LEU A 62 -0.11 -2.75 -10.76
N ASP A 63 1.18 -2.60 -10.47
CA ASP A 63 1.73 -1.40 -9.85
C ASP A 63 1.58 -0.18 -10.78
N PHE A 64 1.86 -0.34 -12.06
CA PHE A 64 1.70 0.73 -13.05
C PHE A 64 0.23 1.18 -13.17
N LEU A 65 -0.73 0.24 -13.23
CA LEU A 65 -2.16 0.57 -13.27
C LEU A 65 -2.62 1.26 -11.98
N LYS A 66 -2.09 0.84 -10.82
CA LYS A 66 -2.37 1.46 -9.51
C LYS A 66 -1.85 2.91 -9.49
N GLU A 67 -0.62 3.13 -9.96
CA GLU A 67 0.03 4.45 -9.96
C GLU A 67 -0.68 5.44 -10.89
N ILE A 68 -1.03 4.99 -12.12
CA ILE A 68 -1.74 5.84 -13.08
C ILE A 68 -3.19 6.12 -12.65
N GLY A 69 -3.82 5.22 -11.89
CA GLY A 69 -5.18 5.39 -11.38
C GLY A 69 -6.30 5.38 -12.44
N GLN A 70 -5.98 4.98 -13.70
CA GLN A 70 -6.92 5.02 -14.83
C GLN A 70 -6.85 3.72 -15.65
N PRO A 71 -7.97 3.30 -16.28
CA PRO A 71 -7.97 2.19 -17.23
C PRO A 71 -7.08 2.48 -18.45
N LEU A 72 -6.25 1.51 -18.82
CA LEU A 72 -5.31 1.61 -19.94
C LEU A 72 -5.49 0.44 -20.90
N ARG A 73 -5.07 0.63 -22.16
CA ARG A 73 -4.95 -0.45 -23.15
C ARG A 73 -3.64 -1.22 -22.94
N PRO A 74 -3.57 -2.52 -23.29
CA PRO A 74 -2.35 -3.30 -23.14
C PRO A 74 -1.12 -2.72 -23.86
N ASN A 75 -1.31 -2.01 -24.99
CA ASN A 75 -0.21 -1.35 -25.69
C ASN A 75 0.32 -0.11 -24.93
N GLU A 76 -0.53 0.60 -24.20
CA GLU A 76 -0.15 1.73 -23.36
C GLU A 76 0.62 1.25 -22.13
N ILE A 77 0.13 0.17 -21.49
CA ILE A 77 0.85 -0.51 -20.41
C ILE A 77 2.23 -0.98 -20.90
N ALA A 78 2.31 -1.63 -22.07
CA ALA A 78 3.58 -2.10 -22.63
C ALA A 78 4.59 -0.96 -22.85
N SER A 79 4.09 0.19 -23.31
CA SER A 79 4.93 1.39 -23.51
C SER A 79 5.36 2.00 -22.18
N GLY A 80 4.46 2.08 -21.20
CA GLY A 80 4.73 2.68 -19.88
C GLY A 80 5.76 1.91 -19.07
N ILE A 81 5.70 0.58 -19.08
CA ILE A 81 6.66 -0.27 -18.33
C ILE A 81 7.87 -0.74 -19.19
N GLY A 82 7.99 -0.27 -20.44
CA GLY A 82 9.12 -0.61 -21.31
C GLY A 82 9.22 -2.09 -21.67
N SER A 83 8.10 -2.83 -21.76
CA SER A 83 8.09 -4.27 -22.00
C SER A 83 7.56 -4.64 -23.39
N PRO A 84 7.99 -5.79 -23.98
CA PRO A 84 7.51 -6.22 -25.29
C PRO A 84 5.98 -6.40 -25.31
N LYS A 85 5.31 -5.87 -26.33
CA LYS A 85 3.84 -5.93 -26.48
C LYS A 85 3.29 -7.34 -26.38
N SER A 86 3.91 -8.33 -27.07
CA SER A 86 3.47 -9.74 -27.04
C SER A 86 3.40 -10.29 -25.62
N THR A 87 4.43 -10.03 -24.82
CA THR A 87 4.50 -10.47 -23.41
C THR A 87 3.41 -9.81 -22.57
N ILE A 88 3.18 -8.50 -22.75
CA ILE A 88 2.13 -7.79 -22.00
C ILE A 88 0.73 -8.30 -22.38
N TYR A 89 0.45 -8.54 -23.66
CA TYR A 89 -0.83 -9.10 -24.08
C TYR A 89 -1.08 -10.50 -23.48
N GLU A 90 -0.07 -11.35 -23.42
CA GLU A 90 -0.17 -12.68 -22.79
C GLU A 90 -0.44 -12.58 -21.28
N LEU A 91 0.30 -11.70 -20.58
CA LEU A 91 0.11 -11.49 -19.14
C LEU A 91 -1.25 -10.86 -18.84
N VAL A 92 -1.65 -9.83 -19.58
CA VAL A 92 -2.97 -9.20 -19.42
C VAL A 92 -4.09 -10.22 -19.66
N ALA A 93 -4.00 -11.08 -20.68
CA ALA A 93 -4.98 -12.14 -20.90
C ALA A 93 -5.08 -13.11 -19.71
N SER A 94 -3.93 -13.53 -19.16
CA SER A 94 -3.89 -14.40 -17.98
C SER A 94 -4.48 -13.71 -16.72
N LEU A 95 -4.19 -12.43 -16.52
CA LEU A 95 -4.71 -11.64 -15.39
C LEU A 95 -6.23 -11.40 -15.52
N LEU A 96 -6.74 -11.19 -16.74
CA LEU A 96 -8.18 -11.08 -17.03
C LEU A 96 -8.91 -12.42 -16.76
N GLU A 97 -8.33 -13.55 -17.13
CA GLU A 97 -8.90 -14.87 -16.84
C GLU A 97 -9.09 -15.08 -15.34
N ARG A 98 -8.15 -14.61 -14.54
CA ARG A 98 -8.15 -14.71 -13.08
C ARG A 98 -8.93 -13.59 -12.40
N ARG A 99 -9.49 -12.65 -13.14
CA ARG A 99 -10.16 -11.44 -12.63
C ARG A 99 -9.28 -10.57 -11.74
N ILE A 100 -7.97 -10.69 -11.89
CA ILE A 100 -6.97 -9.77 -11.31
C ILE A 100 -7.02 -8.44 -12.04
N LEU A 101 -7.24 -8.49 -13.38
CA LEU A 101 -7.67 -7.35 -14.18
C LEU A 101 -9.10 -7.58 -14.67
N GLU A 102 -9.81 -6.50 -14.97
CA GLU A 102 -11.13 -6.51 -15.60
C GLU A 102 -11.20 -5.51 -16.75
N PRO A 103 -11.98 -5.82 -17.81
CA PRO A 103 -12.18 -4.87 -18.89
C PRO A 103 -13.06 -3.71 -18.42
N VAL A 104 -12.69 -2.49 -18.82
CA VAL A 104 -13.42 -1.26 -18.49
C VAL A 104 -13.85 -0.58 -19.79
N GLY A 105 -15.15 -0.30 -19.91
CA GLY A 105 -15.69 0.34 -21.12
C GLY A 105 -15.69 -0.58 -22.34
N LYS A 106 -15.81 0.02 -23.55
CA LYS A 106 -15.95 -0.74 -24.81
C LYS A 106 -14.68 -0.77 -25.66
N GLU A 107 -13.61 -0.10 -25.27
CA GLU A 107 -12.44 0.15 -26.13
C GLU A 107 -11.21 -0.70 -25.80
N GLY A 108 -11.38 -1.85 -25.13
CA GLY A 108 -10.28 -2.73 -24.79
C GLY A 108 -9.35 -2.22 -23.69
N HIS A 109 -9.81 -1.25 -22.89
CA HIS A 109 -9.12 -0.83 -21.68
C HIS A 109 -9.28 -1.86 -20.59
N VAL A 110 -8.27 -2.01 -19.76
CA VAL A 110 -8.25 -2.89 -18.59
C VAL A 110 -7.87 -2.10 -17.34
N TYR A 111 -8.39 -2.51 -16.21
CA TYR A 111 -8.02 -1.95 -14.93
C TYR A 111 -7.98 -3.05 -13.85
N LEU A 112 -7.57 -2.68 -12.64
CA LEU A 112 -7.53 -3.57 -11.48
C LEU A 112 -8.90 -4.21 -11.23
N GLY A 113 -8.93 -5.55 -11.13
CA GLY A 113 -10.15 -6.32 -11.06
C GLY A 113 -10.56 -6.67 -9.62
N ARG A 114 -11.83 -7.08 -9.46
CA ARG A 114 -12.44 -7.40 -8.15
C ARG A 114 -11.74 -8.51 -7.38
N GLN A 115 -10.98 -9.38 -8.02
CA GLN A 115 -10.25 -10.44 -7.33
C GLN A 115 -9.21 -9.90 -6.35
N LEU A 116 -8.61 -8.74 -6.67
CA LEU A 116 -7.68 -8.05 -5.76
C LEU A 116 -8.37 -7.63 -4.45
N TYR A 117 -9.64 -7.17 -4.54
CA TYR A 117 -10.44 -6.89 -3.34
C TYR A 117 -10.63 -8.14 -2.46
N PHE A 118 -10.97 -9.28 -3.06
CA PHE A 118 -11.17 -10.52 -2.29
C PHE A 118 -9.85 -11.06 -1.70
N LEU A 119 -8.73 -10.92 -2.41
CA LEU A 119 -7.40 -11.25 -1.88
C LEU A 119 -7.03 -10.33 -0.71
N GLY A 120 -7.28 -9.03 -0.85
CA GLY A 120 -7.10 -8.07 0.24
C GLY A 120 -7.99 -8.39 1.45
N GLN A 121 -9.27 -8.73 1.23
CA GLN A 121 -10.18 -9.14 2.30
C GLN A 121 -9.75 -10.45 2.98
N ALA A 122 -9.19 -11.40 2.25
CA ALA A 122 -8.65 -12.62 2.83
C ALA A 122 -7.44 -12.33 3.73
N HIS A 123 -6.55 -11.44 3.31
CA HIS A 123 -5.45 -10.94 4.12
C HIS A 123 -5.97 -10.30 5.41
N LEU A 124 -6.93 -9.37 5.28
CA LEU A 124 -7.52 -8.66 6.42
C LEU A 124 -8.23 -9.57 7.43
N ARG A 125 -8.78 -10.72 7.00
CA ARG A 125 -9.43 -11.70 7.90
C ARG A 125 -8.44 -12.48 8.78
N HIS A 126 -7.24 -12.70 8.31
CA HIS A 126 -6.16 -13.36 9.06
C HIS A 126 -5.37 -12.40 9.95
N PHE A 127 -5.44 -11.10 9.65
CA PHE A 127 -4.88 -10.06 10.48
C PHE A 127 -6.01 -9.37 11.25
N ASP A 128 -6.19 -9.72 12.50
CA ASP A 128 -7.06 -9.00 13.44
C ASP A 128 -6.69 -7.50 13.53
N LEU A 129 -5.49 -7.15 13.05
CA LEU A 129 -4.96 -5.78 13.02
C LEU A 129 -5.95 -4.77 12.40
N SER A 130 -6.59 -5.08 11.27
CA SER A 130 -7.49 -4.09 10.62
C SER A 130 -8.74 -3.81 11.42
N ARG A 131 -9.35 -4.85 12.02
CA ARG A 131 -10.55 -4.68 12.85
C ARG A 131 -10.22 -3.97 14.15
N GLU A 132 -9.17 -4.40 14.81
CA GLU A 132 -8.71 -3.81 16.06
C GLU A 132 -8.20 -2.38 15.85
N ALA A 133 -7.53 -2.11 14.71
CA ALA A 133 -7.12 -0.77 14.33
C ALA A 133 -8.32 0.15 14.05
N ASP A 134 -9.37 -0.34 13.38
CA ASP A 134 -10.60 0.43 13.13
C ASP A 134 -11.22 0.90 14.45
N HIS A 135 -11.28 0.01 15.44
CA HIS A 135 -11.72 0.34 16.80
C HIS A 135 -10.80 1.36 17.49
N ALA A 136 -9.48 1.15 17.42
CA ALA A 136 -8.52 2.06 18.04
C ALA A 136 -8.60 3.47 17.41
N LEU A 137 -8.74 3.57 16.08
CA LEU A 137 -8.91 4.85 15.39
C LEU A 137 -10.22 5.53 15.80
N GLN A 138 -11.33 4.79 15.94
CA GLN A 138 -12.59 5.34 16.40
C GLN A 138 -12.49 5.86 17.84
N GLU A 139 -11.78 5.16 18.73
CA GLU A 139 -11.51 5.62 20.09
C GLU A 139 -10.68 6.90 20.12
N ILE A 140 -9.63 7.00 19.28
CA ILE A 140 -8.83 8.22 19.14
C ILE A 140 -9.70 9.40 18.69
N VAL A 141 -10.49 9.21 17.63
CA VAL A 141 -11.39 10.26 17.11
C VAL A 141 -12.39 10.71 18.19
N SER A 142 -13.00 9.77 18.92
CA SER A 142 -13.98 10.09 19.96
C SER A 142 -13.39 10.93 21.11
N GLN A 143 -12.10 10.72 21.44
CA GLN A 143 -11.42 11.44 22.52
C GLN A 143 -10.82 12.77 22.05
N THR A 144 -10.35 12.85 20.81
CA THR A 144 -9.60 14.01 20.30
C THR A 144 -10.42 14.88 19.35
N ARG A 145 -11.42 14.30 18.70
CA ARG A 145 -12.22 14.87 17.60
C ARG A 145 -11.40 15.19 16.35
N GLU A 146 -10.13 14.76 16.30
CA GLU A 146 -9.24 14.93 15.17
C GLU A 146 -9.24 13.69 14.26
N THR A 147 -8.76 13.85 13.04
CA THR A 147 -8.55 12.74 12.10
C THR A 147 -7.47 11.80 12.63
N ALA A 148 -7.80 10.51 12.69
CA ALA A 148 -6.91 9.45 13.11
C ALA A 148 -6.60 8.49 11.94
N GLN A 149 -5.35 8.06 11.83
CA GLN A 149 -4.87 7.22 10.73
C GLN A 149 -4.03 6.06 11.27
N MET A 150 -4.10 4.91 10.58
CA MET A 150 -3.10 3.84 10.71
C MET A 150 -2.25 3.82 9.45
N CYS A 151 -0.95 3.81 9.65
CA CYS A 151 0.01 3.95 8.57
C CYS A 151 1.04 2.83 8.59
N LEU A 152 1.48 2.42 7.40
CA LEU A 152 2.38 1.30 7.16
C LEU A 152 3.52 1.71 6.22
N LEU A 153 4.60 0.94 6.22
CA LEU A 153 5.55 0.95 5.10
C LEU A 153 4.97 0.12 3.95
N ASN A 154 5.04 0.67 2.75
CA ASN A 154 4.74 0.00 1.50
C ASN A 154 5.96 0.08 0.59
N GLY A 155 6.83 -0.94 0.67
CA GLY A 155 8.14 -0.91 0.02
C GLY A 155 8.99 0.26 0.54
N ARG A 156 9.33 1.19 -0.34
CA ARG A 156 10.18 2.37 -0.06
C ARG A 156 9.37 3.63 0.29
N LYS A 157 8.09 3.51 0.48
CA LYS A 157 7.15 4.62 0.74
C LYS A 157 6.33 4.36 2.00
N TYR A 158 5.78 5.41 2.51
CA TYR A 158 4.78 5.41 3.56
C TYR A 158 3.38 5.39 2.93
N THR A 159 2.42 4.70 3.55
CA THR A 159 1.03 4.71 3.10
C THR A 159 0.04 4.78 4.26
N VAL A 160 -1.08 5.47 4.05
CA VAL A 160 -2.23 5.46 4.95
C VAL A 160 -3.06 4.22 4.64
N ALA A 161 -3.08 3.24 5.54
CA ALA A 161 -3.81 1.98 5.36
C ALA A 161 -5.27 2.08 5.81
N LEU A 162 -5.52 2.78 6.92
CA LEU A 162 -6.86 3.04 7.46
C LEU A 162 -6.95 4.49 7.96
N MET A 163 -8.15 5.05 7.92
CA MET A 163 -8.41 6.39 8.42
C MET A 163 -9.83 6.49 9.00
N LYS A 164 -9.96 7.27 10.06
CA LYS A 164 -11.23 7.79 10.58
C LYS A 164 -11.17 9.31 10.55
N GLU A 165 -12.11 9.91 9.84
CA GLU A 165 -12.23 11.36 9.80
C GLU A 165 -12.59 11.95 11.15
N GLY A 166 -11.99 13.10 11.48
CA GLY A 166 -12.33 13.85 12.66
C GLY A 166 -13.76 14.38 12.64
N GLU A 167 -14.30 14.72 13.81
CA GLU A 167 -15.67 15.21 13.97
C GLU A 167 -15.79 16.73 13.86
N ARG A 168 -14.71 17.44 13.52
CA ARG A 168 -14.72 18.90 13.38
C ARG A 168 -15.26 19.32 12.03
N HIS A 169 -15.80 20.56 11.96
CA HIS A 169 -16.27 21.13 10.68
C HIS A 169 -15.14 21.30 9.64
N PHE A 170 -13.95 21.66 10.12
CA PHE A 170 -12.72 21.63 9.32
C PHE A 170 -11.90 20.43 9.74
N ARG A 171 -11.77 19.47 8.84
CA ARG A 171 -11.01 18.24 9.04
C ARG A 171 -10.04 18.01 7.89
N ILE A 172 -8.96 17.35 8.21
CA ILE A 172 -7.93 16.98 7.25
C ILE A 172 -8.21 15.54 6.85
N SER A 173 -8.27 15.29 5.55
CA SER A 173 -8.37 13.94 5.01
C SER A 173 -7.16 13.66 4.12
N SER A 174 -6.78 12.39 4.04
CA SER A 174 -5.75 11.87 3.14
C SER A 174 -6.34 10.69 2.38
N ASP A 175 -5.87 10.44 1.19
CA ASP A 175 -6.35 9.29 0.42
C ASP A 175 -5.78 7.99 0.97
N ILE A 176 -6.65 7.01 1.25
CA ILE A 176 -6.24 5.69 1.70
C ILE A 176 -5.53 4.98 0.54
N GLY A 177 -4.34 4.43 0.82
CA GLY A 177 -3.50 3.74 -0.15
C GLY A 177 -2.60 4.66 -0.97
N GLU A 178 -2.68 5.98 -0.80
CA GLU A 178 -1.71 6.90 -1.37
C GLU A 178 -0.33 6.70 -0.72
N ASN A 179 0.71 6.76 -1.54
CA ASN A 179 2.09 6.64 -1.10
C ASN A 179 2.72 8.02 -0.96
N ALA A 180 3.37 8.27 0.16
CA ALA A 180 4.14 9.49 0.39
C ALA A 180 5.61 9.18 0.70
N PRO A 181 6.53 10.12 0.47
CA PRO A 181 7.90 9.99 0.90
C PRO A 181 8.01 9.79 2.41
N ILE A 182 8.80 8.81 2.83
CA ILE A 182 8.97 8.49 4.26
C ILE A 182 9.48 9.70 5.07
N PRO A 183 10.48 10.48 4.60
CA PRO A 183 10.99 11.63 5.33
C PRO A 183 9.98 12.75 5.60
N TRP A 184 8.87 12.77 4.85
CA TRP A 184 7.84 13.79 4.99
C TRP A 184 6.85 13.52 6.13
N THR A 185 6.99 12.40 6.85
CA THR A 185 5.95 11.91 7.77
C THR A 185 6.48 11.67 9.19
N ALA A 186 5.66 11.92 10.19
CA ALA A 186 5.97 11.57 11.58
C ALA A 186 6.14 10.05 11.74
N SER A 187 5.28 9.28 11.08
CA SER A 187 5.30 7.81 11.08
C SER A 187 6.59 7.23 10.55
N GLY A 188 7.21 7.88 9.55
CA GLY A 188 8.44 7.40 8.94
C GLY A 188 9.57 7.22 9.96
N ARG A 189 9.71 8.14 10.94
CA ARG A 189 10.72 8.04 11.99
C ARG A 189 10.54 6.79 12.85
N LEU A 190 9.29 6.48 13.18
CA LEU A 190 8.95 5.35 14.05
C LEU A 190 8.99 4.00 13.33
N LEU A 191 8.54 3.96 12.08
CA LEU A 191 8.55 2.74 11.27
C LEU A 191 9.96 2.27 10.91
N LEU A 192 10.92 3.21 10.81
CA LEU A 192 12.33 2.91 10.52
C LEU A 192 13.19 2.71 11.77
N ALA A 193 12.66 2.93 12.96
CA ALA A 193 13.42 2.96 14.21
C ALA A 193 14.16 1.65 14.56
N HIS A 194 13.81 0.54 13.93
CA HIS A 194 14.47 -0.76 14.10
C HIS A 194 15.63 -1.01 13.10
N LEU A 195 15.83 -0.13 12.13
CA LEU A 195 16.84 -0.27 11.09
C LEU A 195 18.14 0.45 11.49
N SER A 196 19.27 -0.02 10.99
CA SER A 196 20.54 0.71 11.07
C SER A 196 20.55 1.92 10.11
N ASP A 197 21.40 2.91 10.39
CA ASP A 197 21.56 4.10 9.53
C ASP A 197 21.81 3.72 8.06
N GLN A 198 22.65 2.69 7.81
CA GLN A 198 22.93 2.23 6.45
C GLN A 198 21.69 1.63 5.77
N GLN A 199 20.91 0.82 6.49
CA GLN A 199 19.67 0.26 5.95
C GLN A 199 18.63 1.35 5.63
N ILE A 200 18.56 2.40 6.45
CA ILE A 200 17.68 3.56 6.21
C ILE A 200 18.12 4.30 4.93
N VAL A 201 19.41 4.54 4.76
CA VAL A 201 19.96 5.20 3.56
C VAL A 201 19.69 4.38 2.30
N ASP A 202 19.86 3.05 2.37
CA ASP A 202 19.64 2.15 1.24
C ASP A 202 18.14 2.03 0.87
N LEU A 203 17.26 2.22 1.88
CA LEU A 203 15.81 2.10 1.70
C LEU A 203 15.19 3.34 1.04
N ILE A 204 15.64 4.55 1.40
CA ILE A 204 14.98 5.80 1.00
C ILE A 204 15.60 6.31 -0.30
N ASP A 205 14.74 6.77 -1.24
CA ASP A 205 15.20 7.44 -2.43
C ASP A 205 15.83 8.81 -2.05
N PRO A 206 17.02 9.15 -2.54
CA PRO A 206 17.64 10.45 -2.28
C PRO A 206 16.76 11.66 -2.62
N ASP A 207 15.86 11.53 -3.60
CA ASP A 207 14.94 12.60 -3.99
C ASP A 207 13.78 12.78 -3.00
N ASP A 208 13.47 11.77 -2.20
CA ASP A 208 12.46 11.84 -1.14
C ASP A 208 12.85 12.80 0.01
N PHE A 209 14.12 13.18 0.11
CA PHE A 209 14.58 14.20 1.05
C PHE A 209 14.35 15.64 0.56
N ILE A 210 13.87 15.84 -0.67
CA ILE A 210 13.45 17.15 -1.16
C ILE A 210 12.00 17.38 -0.68
N LEU A 211 11.83 18.40 0.16
CA LEU A 211 10.53 18.76 0.72
C LEU A 211 9.66 19.50 -0.33
N PRO A 212 8.34 19.59 -0.12
CA PRO A 212 7.43 20.26 -1.08
C PRO A 212 7.76 21.75 -1.36
N ASP A 213 8.42 22.42 -0.43
CA ASP A 213 8.91 23.80 -0.59
C ASP A 213 10.23 23.90 -1.37
N GLY A 214 10.83 22.76 -1.74
CA GLY A 214 12.11 22.65 -2.44
C GLY A 214 13.33 22.60 -1.53
N GLU A 215 13.17 22.75 -0.21
CA GLU A 215 14.26 22.58 0.73
C GLU A 215 14.63 21.07 0.85
N ARG A 216 15.88 20.81 1.20
CA ARG A 216 16.34 19.45 1.43
C ARG A 216 16.47 19.17 2.92
N LEU A 217 15.72 18.16 3.41
CA LEU A 217 15.89 17.66 4.78
C LEU A 217 17.30 17.03 4.92
N PRO A 218 18.15 17.52 5.83
CA PRO A 218 19.46 16.92 6.05
C PRO A 218 19.35 15.48 6.57
N LEU A 219 20.09 14.56 5.96
CA LEU A 219 20.08 13.14 6.35
C LEU A 219 20.43 12.95 7.83
N GLU A 220 21.46 13.65 8.32
CA GLU A 220 21.88 13.57 9.73
C GLU A 220 20.76 13.97 10.69
N GLN A 221 20.01 15.02 10.36
CA GLN A 221 18.85 15.45 11.15
C GLN A 221 17.79 14.36 11.17
N PHE A 222 17.49 13.78 10.00
CA PHE A 222 16.48 12.71 9.89
C PHE A 222 16.85 11.46 10.70
N LEU A 223 18.12 11.04 10.64
CA LEU A 223 18.62 9.92 11.43
C LEU A 223 18.58 10.21 12.94
N GLU A 224 18.90 11.42 13.36
CA GLU A 224 18.80 11.83 14.77
C GLU A 224 17.33 11.85 15.25
N GLU A 225 16.42 12.35 14.42
CA GLU A 225 14.98 12.31 14.70
C GLU A 225 14.46 10.88 14.85
N ILE A 226 14.96 9.92 14.05
CA ILE A 226 14.62 8.49 14.19
C ILE A 226 15.13 7.93 15.52
N ARG A 227 16.38 8.22 15.90
CA ARG A 227 16.94 7.77 17.18
C ARG A 227 16.15 8.32 18.37
N GLN A 228 15.78 9.58 18.33
CA GLN A 228 14.98 10.20 19.38
C GLN A 228 13.56 9.60 19.41
N ALA A 229 12.92 9.41 18.26
CA ALA A 229 11.60 8.78 18.15
C ALA A 229 11.61 7.33 18.69
N ALA A 230 12.70 6.59 18.49
CA ALA A 230 12.88 5.25 19.02
C ALA A 230 12.88 5.22 20.56
N ILE A 231 13.56 6.21 21.18
CA ILE A 231 13.66 6.38 22.65
C ILE A 231 12.30 6.79 23.23
N ASP A 232 11.67 7.80 22.62
CA ASP A 232 10.43 8.39 23.13
C ASP A 232 9.18 7.53 22.86
N GLY A 233 9.26 6.58 21.92
CA GLY A 233 8.11 5.82 21.44
C GLY A 233 7.01 6.71 20.87
N PHE A 234 7.40 7.85 20.31
CA PHE A 234 6.49 8.89 19.83
C PHE A 234 7.25 9.90 18.97
N PHE A 235 6.60 10.47 17.97
CA PHE A 235 7.14 11.60 17.22
C PHE A 235 6.02 12.55 16.80
N SER A 236 6.34 13.84 16.75
CA SER A 236 5.40 14.85 16.25
C SER A 236 6.14 16.02 15.61
N PHE A 237 5.56 16.61 14.61
CA PHE A 237 6.12 17.77 13.91
C PHE A 237 5.04 18.51 13.13
N ASP A 238 5.34 19.75 12.75
CA ASP A 238 4.52 20.51 11.81
C ASP A 238 4.63 19.88 10.43
N SER A 239 3.49 19.68 9.75
CA SER A 239 3.44 19.12 8.41
C SER A 239 4.38 19.88 7.46
N VAL A 240 5.09 19.14 6.62
CA VAL A 240 5.88 19.71 5.52
C VAL A 240 5.06 19.84 4.24
N ALA A 241 3.92 19.16 4.15
CA ALA A 241 3.02 19.19 2.98
C ALA A 241 2.10 20.42 2.98
N ASP A 242 1.89 21.04 4.14
CA ASP A 242 1.03 22.22 4.31
C ASP A 242 1.49 23.09 5.48
N THR A 243 0.92 24.28 5.62
CA THR A 243 1.31 25.28 6.63
C THR A 243 0.42 25.29 7.87
N PHE A 244 -0.62 24.48 7.95
CA PHE A 244 -1.65 24.57 8.97
C PHE A 244 -1.88 23.30 9.80
N THR A 245 -1.25 22.18 9.44
CA THR A 245 -1.39 20.92 10.19
C THR A 245 -0.17 20.59 11.04
N HIS A 246 -0.41 19.81 12.07
CA HIS A 246 0.57 19.19 12.93
C HIS A 246 0.26 17.70 13.00
N CYS A 247 1.28 16.86 12.84
CA CYS A 247 1.17 15.42 12.83
C CYS A 247 1.76 14.82 14.10
N PHE A 248 1.06 13.86 14.68
CA PHE A 248 1.50 13.06 15.81
C PHE A 248 1.52 11.59 15.39
N ALA A 249 2.50 10.82 15.84
CA ALA A 249 2.57 9.39 15.60
C ALA A 249 3.07 8.61 16.81
N ALA A 250 2.52 7.41 17.02
CA ALA A 250 3.00 6.42 17.98
C ALA A 250 3.06 5.04 17.34
N PRO A 251 4.09 4.20 17.64
CA PRO A 251 4.30 2.92 16.99
C PRO A 251 3.42 1.83 17.59
N VAL A 252 2.84 0.99 16.74
CA VAL A 252 2.26 -0.30 17.09
C VAL A 252 3.35 -1.35 16.88
N LYS A 253 3.80 -1.97 17.98
CA LYS A 253 4.96 -2.87 17.97
C LYS A 253 4.55 -4.33 18.01
N ASP A 254 5.30 -5.16 17.31
CA ASP A 254 5.24 -6.60 17.41
C ASP A 254 5.91 -7.11 18.71
N PRO A 255 5.87 -8.44 19.03
CA PRO A 255 6.51 -9.01 20.21
C PRO A 255 8.04 -8.81 20.27
N ASN A 256 8.69 -8.54 19.13
CA ASN A 256 10.11 -8.27 19.04
C ASN A 256 10.47 -6.79 19.25
N GLY A 257 9.43 -5.93 19.43
CA GLY A 257 9.59 -4.48 19.58
C GLY A 257 9.72 -3.71 18.28
N VAL A 258 9.53 -4.37 17.13
CA VAL A 258 9.56 -3.75 15.80
C VAL A 258 8.22 -3.04 15.52
N ALA A 259 8.27 -1.81 15.07
CA ALA A 259 7.07 -1.07 14.65
C ALA A 259 6.52 -1.65 13.33
N ILE A 260 5.39 -2.34 13.40
CA ILE A 260 4.70 -2.92 12.24
C ILE A 260 3.69 -1.95 11.63
N ALA A 261 3.24 -0.98 12.40
CA ALA A 261 2.35 0.10 11.99
C ALA A 261 2.59 1.31 12.89
N THR A 262 1.98 2.44 12.53
CA THR A 262 1.83 3.58 13.44
C THR A 262 0.38 4.02 13.50
N LEU A 263 -0.06 4.50 14.66
CA LEU A 263 -1.27 5.31 14.79
C LEU A 263 -0.87 6.78 14.74
N CYS A 264 -1.68 7.59 14.06
CA CYS A 264 -1.41 9.01 13.84
C CYS A 264 -2.64 9.85 14.18
N ILE A 265 -2.40 11.07 14.63
CA ILE A 265 -3.38 12.15 14.70
C ILE A 265 -2.88 13.26 13.76
N VAL A 266 -3.77 13.77 12.93
CA VAL A 266 -3.53 14.95 12.09
C VAL A 266 -4.49 16.03 12.55
N ALA A 267 -3.93 17.11 13.11
CA ALA A 267 -4.69 18.18 13.76
C ALA A 267 -4.26 19.56 13.26
N PRO A 268 -5.14 20.58 13.31
CA PRO A 268 -4.72 21.97 13.13
C PRO A 268 -3.63 22.37 14.13
N ARG A 269 -2.61 23.12 13.69
CA ARG A 269 -1.47 23.53 14.56
C ARG A 269 -1.90 24.21 15.85
N ALA A 270 -2.96 25.03 15.80
CA ALA A 270 -3.46 25.72 16.98
C ALA A 270 -4.03 24.74 18.02
N ASP A 271 -4.79 23.74 17.56
CA ASP A 271 -5.36 22.70 18.41
C ASP A 271 -4.29 21.74 18.92
N ALA A 272 -3.34 21.38 18.07
CA ALA A 272 -2.18 20.57 18.42
C ALA A 272 -1.37 21.19 19.57
N LYS A 273 -1.12 22.52 19.50
CA LYS A 273 -0.41 23.24 20.56
C LYS A 273 -1.16 23.23 21.90
N ASN A 274 -2.48 23.40 21.86
CA ASN A 274 -3.30 23.48 23.06
C ASN A 274 -3.53 22.12 23.73
N ASN A 275 -3.56 21.04 22.94
CA ASN A 275 -3.90 19.69 23.39
C ASN A 275 -2.73 18.70 23.24
N TYR A 276 -1.50 19.19 23.11
CA TYR A 276 -0.32 18.37 22.82
C TYR A 276 -0.18 17.14 23.73
N ASN A 277 -0.25 17.35 25.02
CA ASN A 277 -0.06 16.28 26.01
C ASN A 277 -1.21 15.27 25.99
N ASP A 278 -2.44 15.73 25.73
CA ASP A 278 -3.60 14.85 25.64
C ASP A 278 -3.53 14.00 24.34
N TYR A 279 -3.19 14.60 23.20
CA TYR A 279 -3.03 13.86 21.96
C TYR A 279 -1.88 12.84 22.03
N ARG A 280 -0.75 13.24 22.63
CA ARG A 280 0.37 12.33 22.87
C ARG A 280 -0.04 11.15 23.74
N ARG A 281 -0.71 11.38 24.86
CA ARG A 281 -1.18 10.35 25.80
C ARG A 281 -2.16 9.39 25.10
N VAL A 282 -3.23 9.93 24.50
CA VAL A 282 -4.25 9.13 23.80
C VAL A 282 -3.62 8.25 22.74
N LEU A 283 -2.68 8.79 21.95
CA LEU A 283 -2.05 8.08 20.86
C LEU A 283 -1.15 6.93 21.35
N ILE A 284 -0.32 7.20 22.36
CA ILE A 284 0.56 6.18 22.97
C ILE A 284 -0.27 5.06 23.63
N ASP A 285 -1.31 5.42 24.38
CA ASP A 285 -2.18 4.45 25.07
C ASP A 285 -2.92 3.57 24.06
N SER A 286 -3.45 4.17 22.98
CA SER A 286 -4.14 3.45 21.90
C SER A 286 -3.19 2.53 21.14
N ALA A 287 -1.99 2.98 20.81
CA ALA A 287 -0.99 2.17 20.10
C ALA A 287 -0.54 0.96 20.94
N ASN A 288 -0.28 1.15 22.23
CA ASN A 288 0.06 0.09 23.16
C ASN A 288 -1.10 -0.91 23.37
N SER A 289 -2.35 -0.42 23.44
CA SER A 289 -3.54 -1.25 23.55
C SER A 289 -3.74 -2.10 22.31
N LEU A 290 -3.60 -1.49 21.11
CA LEU A 290 -3.67 -2.20 19.85
C LEU A 290 -2.57 -3.26 19.73
N ALA A 291 -1.32 -2.91 20.08
CA ALA A 291 -0.19 -3.86 20.07
C ALA A 291 -0.46 -5.10 20.93
N ARG A 292 -1.04 -4.94 22.12
CA ARG A 292 -1.42 -6.08 22.99
C ARG A 292 -2.47 -6.96 22.32
N ARG A 293 -3.55 -6.37 21.79
CA ARG A 293 -4.67 -7.12 21.18
C ARG A 293 -4.27 -7.93 19.94
N ILE A 294 -3.28 -7.48 19.18
CA ILE A 294 -2.82 -8.19 17.98
C ILE A 294 -1.72 -9.21 18.26
N ASN A 295 -1.12 -9.17 19.45
CA ASN A 295 -0.04 -10.09 19.85
C ASN A 295 -0.54 -11.21 20.81
N GLU A 296 -1.81 -11.14 21.22
CA GLU A 296 -2.52 -12.20 21.96
C GLU A 296 -3.13 -13.26 21.01
#